data_7e36c38dba17dc94911971e57284d7ef
#
_entry.id   7e36c38dba17dc94911971e57284d7ef
#
_cell.length_a   1.000
_cell.length_b   1.000
_cell.length_c   1.000
_cell.angle_alpha   90.00
_cell.angle_beta   90.00
_cell.angle_gamma   90.00
#
_symmetry.space_group_name_H-M   'P 1'
#
loop_
_entity.id
_entity.type
_entity.pdbx_description
1 polymer ?
#
loop_
_entity_poly.entity_id
_entity_poly.type
_entity_poly.pdbx_seq_one_letter_code
_entity_poly.pdbx_strand_id
1 'polypeptide(L)'
;IEKIYSNGYEKSMIVQDYIPGDDSHMRVLTCYSDQNGKVKMQCLGHVLLEEHTPKGIGNHAAIITEYDEEVMTKFKNFLEAINYTGYSNFDIKYDARDNKYKVFEINLRQGRSNYYVTSSGNNIAKFVVEDRVYNKELPLKIQKEPFFWRCIPKQVVYKYVKNPDLVKKCKELDAAGKSATSFGYKADLKGNFKRSSYVSLYYINQFRKFKKYCK
;
A
#
# COMPACT_ATOMS: atom_id res chain seq x y z
N ILE A 1 21.85 -11.67 -13.95
CA ILE A 1 23.04 -11.23 -13.21
C ILE A 1 24.12 -10.82 -14.21
N GLU A 2 24.59 -11.71 -15.10
CA GLU A 2 25.63 -11.43 -16.10
C GLU A 2 25.38 -10.16 -16.92
N LYS A 3 24.14 -9.98 -17.43
CA LYS A 3 23.77 -8.79 -18.20
C LYS A 3 23.86 -7.49 -17.40
N ILE A 4 23.71 -7.53 -16.07
CA ILE A 4 23.81 -6.36 -15.21
C ILE A 4 25.29 -6.01 -14.98
N TYR A 5 26.10 -7.00 -14.66
CA TYR A 5 27.53 -6.82 -14.44
C TYR A 5 28.29 -6.46 -15.72
N SER A 6 27.93 -7.04 -16.88
CA SER A 6 28.54 -6.68 -18.16
C SER A 6 28.32 -5.23 -18.59
N ASN A 7 27.34 -4.54 -17.99
CA ASN A 7 27.06 -3.11 -18.18
C ASN A 7 27.80 -2.21 -17.16
N GLY A 8 28.80 -2.71 -16.45
CA GLY A 8 29.60 -1.93 -15.50
C GLY A 8 28.93 -1.67 -14.16
N TYR A 9 28.00 -2.53 -13.71
CA TYR A 9 27.41 -2.41 -12.38
C TYR A 9 28.39 -2.89 -11.31
N GLU A 10 28.89 -1.95 -10.50
CA GLU A 10 29.91 -2.20 -9.47
C GLU A 10 29.34 -2.33 -8.04
N LYS A 11 28.03 -2.15 -7.87
CA LYS A 11 27.41 -2.20 -6.53
C LYS A 11 26.97 -3.61 -6.15
N SER A 12 26.89 -3.87 -4.85
CA SER A 12 26.36 -5.12 -4.32
C SER A 12 24.86 -5.28 -4.62
N MET A 13 24.45 -6.50 -4.90
CA MET A 13 23.04 -6.86 -5.03
C MET A 13 22.60 -7.73 -3.86
N ILE A 14 21.34 -7.55 -3.44
CA ILE A 14 20.71 -8.41 -2.46
C ILE A 14 20.13 -9.62 -3.19
N VAL A 15 20.49 -10.81 -2.74
CA VAL A 15 19.91 -12.09 -3.19
C VAL A 15 19.14 -12.67 -2.01
N GLN A 16 17.87 -12.98 -2.20
CA GLN A 16 17.00 -13.54 -1.17
C GLN A 16 16.07 -14.61 -1.77
N ASP A 17 15.54 -15.48 -0.90
CA ASP A 17 14.59 -16.51 -1.31
C ASP A 17 13.32 -15.89 -1.88
N TYR A 18 12.84 -16.52 -2.95
CA TYR A 18 11.56 -16.16 -3.53
C TYR A 18 10.41 -16.72 -2.70
N ILE A 19 9.50 -15.85 -2.27
CA ILE A 19 8.27 -16.23 -1.60
C ILE A 19 7.18 -16.42 -2.66
N PRO A 20 6.66 -17.65 -2.89
CA PRO A 20 5.63 -17.90 -3.89
C PRO A 20 4.30 -17.25 -3.52
N GLY A 21 3.39 -17.20 -4.48
CA GLY A 21 2.07 -16.60 -4.33
C GLY A 21 1.85 -15.41 -5.28
N ASP A 22 0.59 -15.11 -5.56
CA ASP A 22 0.18 -13.97 -6.39
C ASP A 22 0.07 -12.66 -5.57
N ASP A 23 -0.43 -11.61 -6.20
CA ASP A 23 -0.55 -10.27 -5.59
C ASP A 23 -1.35 -10.32 -4.27
N SER A 24 -2.34 -11.21 -4.15
CA SER A 24 -3.17 -11.33 -2.94
C SER A 24 -2.45 -11.92 -1.72
N HIS A 25 -1.24 -12.45 -1.90
CA HIS A 25 -0.38 -12.88 -0.78
C HIS A 25 0.39 -11.69 -0.18
N MET A 26 0.40 -10.54 -0.85
CA MET A 26 1.11 -9.35 -0.40
C MET A 26 0.34 -8.60 0.69
N ARG A 27 1.09 -8.07 1.64
CA ARG A 27 0.64 -7.13 2.65
C ARG A 27 1.56 -5.92 2.69
N VAL A 28 1.01 -4.79 3.01
CA VAL A 28 1.77 -3.56 3.27
C VAL A 28 1.37 -3.02 4.63
N LEU A 29 2.34 -2.81 5.51
CA LEU A 29 2.09 -2.20 6.82
C LEU A 29 2.75 -0.83 6.87
N THR A 30 1.94 0.23 6.98
CA THR A 30 2.44 1.58 7.21
C THR A 30 2.33 1.92 8.69
N CYS A 31 3.45 2.36 9.28
CA CYS A 31 3.52 2.83 10.66
C CYS A 31 4.03 4.27 10.73
N TYR A 32 3.63 4.99 11.77
CA TYR A 32 4.23 6.26 12.20
C TYR A 32 4.71 6.14 13.64
N SER A 33 5.98 6.43 13.87
CA SER A 33 6.59 6.54 15.19
C SER A 33 6.88 8.01 15.50
N ASP A 34 6.54 8.45 16.72
CA ASP A 34 6.74 9.82 17.17
C ASP A 34 8.23 10.15 17.45
N GLN A 35 8.50 11.38 17.90
CA GLN A 35 9.84 11.85 18.28
C GLN A 35 10.49 11.01 19.38
N ASN A 36 9.70 10.32 20.19
CA ASN A 36 10.14 9.49 21.31
C ASN A 36 10.30 8.00 20.92
N GLY A 37 10.22 7.68 19.62
CA GLY A 37 10.31 6.30 19.13
C GLY A 37 9.08 5.43 19.47
N LYS A 38 7.93 6.04 19.82
CA LYS A 38 6.70 5.31 20.12
C LYS A 38 5.81 5.26 18.87
N VAL A 39 5.35 4.08 18.54
CA VAL A 39 4.42 3.90 17.41
C VAL A 39 3.07 4.53 17.76
N LYS A 40 2.63 5.46 16.94
CA LYS A 40 1.38 6.24 17.10
C LYS A 40 0.34 5.96 16.03
N MET A 41 0.72 5.29 14.93
CA MET A 41 -0.23 4.87 13.91
C MET A 41 0.22 3.59 13.24
N GLN A 42 -0.73 2.69 13.01
CA GLN A 42 -0.55 1.49 12.20
C GLN A 42 -1.74 1.28 11.26
N CYS A 43 -1.44 0.97 10.01
CA CYS A 43 -2.43 0.62 9.00
C CYS A 43 -1.90 -0.54 8.16
N LEU A 44 -2.49 -1.72 8.33
CA LEU A 44 -2.19 -2.90 7.53
C LEU A 44 -3.08 -2.92 6.29
N GLY A 45 -2.50 -3.15 5.14
CA GLY A 45 -3.19 -3.28 3.87
C GLY A 45 -3.00 -4.65 3.25
N HIS A 46 -4.09 -5.30 2.87
CA HIS A 46 -4.10 -6.47 2.03
C HIS A 46 -4.04 -6.01 0.57
N VAL A 47 -2.94 -6.28 -0.10
CA VAL A 47 -2.78 -5.97 -1.52
C VAL A 47 -3.63 -6.93 -2.33
N LEU A 48 -4.45 -6.40 -3.22
CA LEU A 48 -5.34 -7.18 -4.07
C LEU A 48 -4.77 -7.33 -5.47
N LEU A 49 -4.07 -6.30 -5.92
CA LEU A 49 -3.55 -6.19 -7.26
C LEU A 49 -2.36 -5.23 -7.30
N GLU A 50 -1.32 -5.62 -8.02
CA GLU A 50 -0.14 -4.79 -8.30
C GLU A 50 -0.11 -4.30 -9.75
N GLU A 51 0.76 -3.34 -10.05
CA GLU A 51 1.05 -2.95 -11.43
C GLU A 51 2.00 -3.98 -12.07
N HIS A 52 1.59 -4.62 -13.15
CA HIS A 52 2.39 -5.63 -13.87
C HIS A 52 3.19 -5.07 -15.06
N THR A 53 3.21 -3.75 -15.26
CA THR A 53 4.03 -3.15 -16.31
C THR A 53 5.52 -3.22 -15.94
N PRO A 54 6.46 -3.32 -16.91
CA PRO A 54 7.89 -3.43 -16.61
C PRO A 54 8.47 -2.33 -15.72
N LYS A 55 7.86 -1.12 -15.74
CA LYS A 55 8.24 0.03 -14.89
C LYS A 55 7.35 0.17 -13.65
N GLY A 56 6.34 -0.66 -13.50
CA GLY A 56 5.35 -0.57 -12.43
C GLY A 56 5.35 -1.76 -11.48
N ILE A 57 6.07 -2.82 -11.79
CA ILE A 57 6.15 -4.02 -10.95
C ILE A 57 6.51 -3.64 -9.51
N GLY A 58 5.78 -4.21 -8.54
CA GLY A 58 5.94 -3.92 -7.12
C GLY A 58 5.17 -2.69 -6.61
N ASN A 59 4.45 -1.96 -7.49
CA ASN A 59 3.57 -0.89 -7.04
C ASN A 59 2.16 -1.41 -6.80
N HIS A 60 1.63 -1.21 -5.63
CA HIS A 60 0.28 -1.62 -5.28
C HIS A 60 -0.76 -0.77 -6.03
N ALA A 61 -1.70 -1.43 -6.69
CA ALA A 61 -2.75 -0.81 -7.49
C ALA A 61 -4.12 -0.82 -6.77
N ALA A 62 -4.36 -1.80 -5.91
CA ALA A 62 -5.58 -1.91 -5.09
C ALA A 62 -5.27 -2.57 -3.74
N ILE A 63 -5.84 -2.03 -2.67
CA ILE A 63 -5.63 -2.46 -1.28
C ILE A 63 -6.97 -2.45 -0.54
N ILE A 64 -7.23 -3.45 0.30
CA ILE A 64 -8.22 -3.37 1.38
C ILE A 64 -7.47 -3.29 2.71
N THR A 65 -7.81 -2.34 3.58
CA THR A 65 -7.25 -2.33 4.95
C THR A 65 -7.79 -3.52 5.74
N GLU A 66 -6.92 -4.12 6.54
CA GLU A 66 -7.27 -5.22 7.42
C GLU A 66 -6.63 -5.05 8.80
N TYR A 67 -7.05 -5.87 9.76
CA TYR A 67 -6.50 -5.87 11.10
C TYR A 67 -5.99 -7.28 11.43
N ASP A 68 -4.72 -7.35 11.81
CA ASP A 68 -4.06 -8.55 12.34
C ASP A 68 -3.24 -8.13 13.57
N GLU A 69 -3.74 -8.50 14.73
CA GLU A 69 -3.16 -8.06 16.01
C GLU A 69 -1.74 -8.61 16.22
N GLU A 70 -1.51 -9.86 15.84
CA GLU A 70 -0.20 -10.50 16.00
C GLU A 70 0.86 -9.82 15.15
N VAL A 71 0.56 -9.66 13.86
CA VAL A 71 1.44 -8.98 12.90
C VAL A 71 1.71 -7.55 13.35
N MET A 72 0.67 -6.78 13.63
CA MET A 72 0.80 -5.36 13.96
C MET A 72 1.55 -5.15 15.28
N THR A 73 1.34 -6.00 16.29
CA THR A 73 2.06 -5.94 17.56
C THR A 73 3.55 -6.27 17.39
N LYS A 74 3.90 -7.27 16.59
CA LYS A 74 5.31 -7.61 16.29
C LYS A 74 6.06 -6.43 15.68
N PHE A 75 5.45 -5.75 14.68
CA PHE A 75 6.09 -4.59 14.05
C PHE A 75 6.17 -3.36 14.96
N LYS A 76 5.13 -3.13 15.78
CA LYS A 76 5.18 -2.09 16.80
C LYS A 76 6.35 -2.31 17.74
N ASN A 77 6.46 -3.50 18.31
CA ASN A 77 7.53 -3.84 19.25
C ASN A 77 8.92 -3.73 18.60
N PHE A 78 9.07 -4.16 17.35
CA PHE A 78 10.30 -4.02 16.58
C PHE A 78 10.71 -2.55 16.42
N LEU A 79 9.80 -1.68 15.96
CA LEU A 79 10.09 -0.26 15.76
C LEU A 79 10.44 0.45 17.07
N GLU A 80 9.72 0.14 18.15
CA GLU A 80 9.98 0.71 19.47
C GLU A 80 11.31 0.21 20.07
N ALA A 81 11.67 -1.05 19.86
CA ALA A 81 12.94 -1.62 20.32
C ALA A 81 14.17 -0.97 19.68
N ILE A 82 14.06 -0.54 18.42
CA ILE A 82 15.14 0.17 17.71
C ILE A 82 15.04 1.70 17.83
N ASN A 83 14.09 2.22 18.61
CA ASN A 83 13.80 3.66 18.75
C ASN A 83 13.61 4.37 17.40
N TYR A 84 12.93 3.70 16.46
CA TYR A 84 12.68 4.28 15.14
C TYR A 84 11.73 5.47 15.24
N THR A 85 12.00 6.55 14.48
CA THR A 85 11.15 7.74 14.43
C THR A 85 10.76 8.07 12.98
N GLY A 86 9.50 8.47 12.77
CA GLY A 86 8.97 8.83 11.45
C GLY A 86 8.15 7.72 10.81
N TYR A 87 7.97 7.80 9.49
CA TYR A 87 7.25 6.80 8.71
C TYR A 87 8.10 5.61 8.37
N SER A 88 7.54 4.42 8.54
CA SER A 88 8.05 3.16 8.00
C SER A 88 6.97 2.45 7.20
N ASN A 89 7.39 1.74 6.16
CA ASN A 89 6.50 0.96 5.30
C ASN A 89 7.13 -0.41 5.07
N PHE A 90 6.45 -1.45 5.54
CA PHE A 90 6.92 -2.83 5.43
C PHE A 90 6.19 -3.52 4.30
N ASP A 91 6.95 -4.12 3.38
CA ASP A 91 6.43 -5.00 2.37
C ASP A 91 6.54 -6.44 2.86
N ILE A 92 5.39 -7.09 3.01
CA ILE A 92 5.22 -8.37 3.68
C ILE A 92 4.54 -9.33 2.71
N LYS A 93 4.96 -10.59 2.69
CA LYS A 93 4.29 -11.61 1.90
C LYS A 93 3.93 -12.82 2.75
N TYR A 94 2.70 -13.30 2.60
CA TYR A 94 2.27 -14.56 3.19
C TYR A 94 2.88 -15.72 2.43
N ASP A 95 3.58 -16.59 3.13
CA ASP A 95 4.17 -17.81 2.59
C ASP A 95 3.29 -19.01 2.96
N ALA A 96 2.58 -19.54 1.97
CA ALA A 96 1.68 -20.69 2.17
C ALA A 96 2.43 -22.00 2.49
N ARG A 97 3.76 -22.04 2.34
CA ARG A 97 4.56 -23.25 2.66
C ARG A 97 4.68 -23.49 4.14
N ASP A 98 4.71 -22.43 4.94
CA ASP A 98 4.84 -22.49 6.40
C ASP A 98 3.76 -21.68 7.15
N ASN A 99 2.79 -21.14 6.42
CA ASN A 99 1.69 -20.31 6.92
C ASN A 99 2.17 -19.08 7.72
N LYS A 100 3.24 -18.42 7.26
CA LYS A 100 3.82 -17.26 7.93
C LYS A 100 3.88 -16.03 7.04
N TYR A 101 3.75 -14.88 7.66
CA TYR A 101 4.09 -13.60 7.06
C TYR A 101 5.59 -13.35 7.13
N LYS A 102 6.20 -13.05 5.99
CA LYS A 102 7.64 -12.76 5.85
C LYS A 102 7.84 -11.35 5.32
N VAL A 103 8.67 -10.59 5.99
CA VAL A 103 9.10 -9.26 5.53
C VAL A 103 10.25 -9.43 4.56
N PHE A 104 10.17 -8.75 3.43
CA PHE A 104 11.26 -8.76 2.47
C PHE A 104 11.80 -7.36 2.15
N GLU A 105 11.04 -6.30 2.50
CA GLU A 105 11.51 -4.93 2.35
C GLU A 105 10.99 -4.03 3.47
N ILE A 106 11.86 -3.13 3.95
CA ILE A 106 11.50 -2.07 4.89
C ILE A 106 11.88 -0.73 4.25
N ASN A 107 10.89 0.09 3.96
CA ASN A 107 11.08 1.44 3.44
C ASN A 107 11.01 2.44 4.60
N LEU A 108 12.09 3.18 4.84
CA LEU A 108 12.17 4.21 5.90
C LEU A 108 11.56 5.54 5.43
N ARG A 109 10.45 5.45 4.76
CA ARG A 109 9.70 6.55 4.16
C ARG A 109 8.26 6.13 3.88
N GLN A 110 7.45 7.09 3.49
CA GLN A 110 6.12 6.80 2.96
C GLN A 110 6.21 6.01 1.64
N GLY A 111 5.38 4.99 1.51
CA GLY A 111 5.21 4.25 0.28
C GLY A 111 4.39 5.03 -0.76
N ARG A 112 4.52 4.66 -2.04
CA ARG A 112 3.78 5.27 -3.14
C ARG A 112 2.25 5.12 -2.98
N SER A 113 1.80 4.03 -2.38
CA SER A 113 0.39 3.72 -2.16
C SER A 113 -0.21 4.33 -0.89
N ASN A 114 0.56 5.05 -0.06
CA ASN A 114 0.16 5.45 1.30
C ASN A 114 -1.09 6.34 1.40
N TYR A 115 -1.66 6.78 0.27
CA TYR A 115 -2.98 7.40 0.30
C TYR A 115 -4.08 6.43 0.81
N TYR A 116 -3.86 5.11 0.78
CA TYR A 116 -4.78 4.16 1.40
C TYR A 116 -4.95 4.37 2.91
N VAL A 117 -3.89 4.81 3.59
CA VAL A 117 -3.88 5.17 5.02
C VAL A 117 -4.70 6.44 5.25
N THR A 118 -4.45 7.49 4.45
CA THR A 118 -5.18 8.75 4.57
C THR A 118 -6.66 8.59 4.25
N SER A 119 -6.98 7.87 3.18
CA SER A 119 -8.37 7.68 2.75
C SER A 119 -9.18 6.79 3.71
N SER A 120 -8.54 5.91 4.48
CA SER A 120 -9.19 5.13 5.53
C SER A 120 -9.38 5.88 6.86
N GLY A 121 -9.00 7.19 6.92
CA GLY A 121 -9.26 8.04 8.08
C GLY A 121 -8.01 8.46 8.88
N ASN A 122 -6.83 7.97 8.51
CA ASN A 122 -5.58 8.29 9.19
C ASN A 122 -4.72 9.26 8.36
N ASN A 123 -5.03 10.56 8.43
CA ASN A 123 -4.30 11.57 7.66
C ASN A 123 -2.82 11.59 8.04
N ILE A 124 -1.97 11.07 7.15
CA ILE A 124 -0.53 10.93 7.37
C ILE A 124 0.18 12.28 7.57
N ALA A 125 -0.22 13.33 6.86
CA ALA A 125 0.39 14.66 7.05
C ALA A 125 0.08 15.22 8.45
N LYS A 126 -1.12 14.95 8.97
CA LYS A 126 -1.55 15.42 10.28
C LYS A 126 -0.67 14.83 11.40
N PHE A 127 -0.31 13.55 11.35
CA PHE A 127 0.57 12.93 12.35
C PHE A 127 1.90 13.66 12.45
N VAL A 128 2.53 13.96 11.30
CA VAL A 128 3.81 14.67 11.27
C VAL A 128 3.69 16.09 11.85
N VAL A 129 2.66 16.82 11.45
CA VAL A 129 2.47 18.22 11.91
C VAL A 129 2.16 18.26 13.40
N GLU A 130 1.28 17.41 13.88
CA GLU A 130 0.93 17.39 15.31
C GLU A 130 2.11 16.97 16.19
N ASP A 131 2.89 15.97 15.77
CA ASP A 131 4.08 15.53 16.50
C ASP A 131 5.26 16.51 16.37
N ARG A 132 5.69 16.84 15.15
CA ARG A 132 6.96 17.53 14.90
C ARG A 132 6.87 19.06 14.96
N VAL A 133 5.70 19.64 14.68
CA VAL A 133 5.51 21.09 14.70
C VAL A 133 4.85 21.55 16.00
N TYR A 134 3.82 20.83 16.42
CA TYR A 134 3.05 21.22 17.61
C TYR A 134 3.47 20.47 18.88
N ASN A 135 4.37 19.51 18.79
CA ASN A 135 4.86 18.69 19.92
C ASN A 135 3.71 18.07 20.74
N LYS A 136 2.63 17.67 20.07
CA LYS A 136 1.49 17.05 20.73
C LYS A 136 1.75 15.59 21.06
N GLU A 137 1.34 15.17 22.23
CA GLU A 137 1.23 13.75 22.53
C GLU A 137 0.09 13.14 21.70
N LEU A 138 0.43 12.12 20.91
CA LEU A 138 -0.50 11.43 20.03
C LEU A 138 -0.97 10.12 20.66
N PRO A 139 -2.28 9.83 20.65
CA PRO A 139 -2.76 8.49 20.98
C PRO A 139 -2.38 7.49 19.89
N LEU A 140 -2.20 6.22 20.26
CA LEU A 140 -2.03 5.15 19.27
C LEU A 140 -3.33 4.96 18.47
N LYS A 141 -3.22 5.06 17.15
CA LYS A 141 -4.31 4.78 16.21
C LYS A 141 -4.01 3.56 15.38
N ILE A 142 -4.86 2.56 15.45
CA ILE A 142 -4.78 1.34 14.66
C ILE A 142 -5.98 1.30 13.71
N GLN A 143 -5.71 1.13 12.43
CA GLN A 143 -6.78 0.93 11.44
C GLN A 143 -7.35 -0.48 11.60
N LYS A 144 -8.60 -0.58 12.09
CA LYS A 144 -9.29 -1.86 12.28
C LYS A 144 -10.38 -2.10 11.24
N GLU A 145 -11.03 -1.03 10.80
CA GLU A 145 -12.13 -1.13 9.83
C GLU A 145 -11.62 -1.36 8.42
N PRO A 146 -12.25 -2.27 7.66
CA PRO A 146 -11.90 -2.47 6.26
C PRO A 146 -12.28 -1.26 5.41
N PHE A 147 -11.35 -0.85 4.53
CA PHE A 147 -11.52 0.24 3.59
C PHE A 147 -10.86 -0.11 2.25
N PHE A 148 -11.55 0.10 1.14
CA PHE A 148 -11.08 -0.24 -0.19
C PHE A 148 -10.44 0.97 -0.89
N TRP A 149 -9.13 0.94 -1.07
CA TRP A 149 -8.40 1.94 -1.85
C TRP A 149 -7.91 1.38 -3.17
N ARG A 150 -7.87 2.24 -4.21
CA ARG A 150 -7.32 1.91 -5.51
C ARG A 150 -6.74 3.12 -6.23
N CYS A 151 -5.74 2.94 -7.09
CA CYS A 151 -5.26 3.95 -8.02
C CYS A 151 -5.66 3.66 -9.49
N ILE A 152 -6.47 2.63 -9.71
CA ILE A 152 -6.96 2.16 -11.01
C ILE A 152 -8.49 2.09 -11.03
N PRO A 153 -9.14 1.97 -12.21
CA PRO A 153 -10.59 1.77 -12.28
C PRO A 153 -11.03 0.52 -11.52
N LYS A 154 -12.16 0.61 -10.80
CA LYS A 154 -12.70 -0.53 -10.05
C LYS A 154 -13.00 -1.75 -10.93
N GLN A 155 -13.41 -1.53 -12.16
CA GLN A 155 -13.68 -2.60 -13.13
C GLN A 155 -12.40 -3.42 -13.46
N VAL A 156 -11.23 -2.77 -13.44
CA VAL A 156 -9.94 -3.48 -13.58
C VAL A 156 -9.70 -4.36 -12.35
N VAL A 157 -9.93 -3.83 -11.14
CA VAL A 157 -9.80 -4.62 -9.90
C VAL A 157 -10.75 -5.83 -9.96
N TYR A 158 -12.02 -5.62 -10.27
CA TYR A 158 -13.02 -6.71 -10.30
C TYR A 158 -12.74 -7.77 -11.36
N LYS A 159 -12.03 -7.41 -12.42
CA LYS A 159 -11.68 -8.32 -13.51
C LYS A 159 -10.42 -9.14 -13.25
N TYR A 160 -9.41 -8.56 -12.60
CA TYR A 160 -8.08 -9.15 -12.51
C TYR A 160 -7.72 -9.71 -11.14
N VAL A 161 -8.45 -9.36 -10.08
CA VAL A 161 -8.34 -10.02 -8.77
C VAL A 161 -8.90 -11.44 -8.91
N LYS A 162 -8.06 -12.43 -8.63
CA LYS A 162 -8.41 -13.86 -8.85
C LYS A 162 -9.37 -14.42 -7.82
N ASN A 163 -9.28 -13.95 -6.57
CA ASN A 163 -10.13 -14.43 -5.48
C ASN A 163 -11.52 -13.77 -5.53
N PRO A 164 -12.61 -14.54 -5.77
CA PRO A 164 -13.97 -14.00 -5.89
C PRO A 164 -14.49 -13.37 -4.57
N ASP A 165 -14.06 -13.87 -3.41
CA ASP A 165 -14.47 -13.33 -2.12
C ASP A 165 -13.88 -11.93 -1.89
N LEU A 166 -12.64 -11.71 -2.31
CA LEU A 166 -12.02 -10.38 -2.26
C LEU A 166 -12.74 -9.41 -3.21
N VAL A 167 -13.12 -9.86 -4.39
CA VAL A 167 -13.92 -9.05 -5.34
C VAL A 167 -15.29 -8.70 -4.75
N LYS A 168 -15.95 -9.66 -4.10
CA LYS A 168 -17.22 -9.43 -3.41
C LYS A 168 -17.05 -8.39 -2.30
N LYS A 169 -16.02 -8.52 -1.45
CA LYS A 169 -15.70 -7.56 -0.39
C LYS A 169 -15.42 -6.16 -0.94
N CYS A 170 -14.71 -6.03 -2.06
CA CYS A 170 -14.51 -4.74 -2.73
C CYS A 170 -15.83 -4.08 -3.15
N LYS A 171 -16.76 -4.85 -3.72
CA LYS A 171 -18.07 -4.34 -4.15
C LYS A 171 -18.92 -3.89 -2.97
N GLU A 172 -18.92 -4.65 -1.89
CA GLU A 172 -19.63 -4.33 -0.65
C GLU A 172 -19.09 -3.03 -0.02
N LEU A 173 -17.77 -2.90 0.09
CA LEU A 173 -17.13 -1.68 0.59
C LEU A 173 -17.41 -0.47 -0.30
N ASP A 174 -17.38 -0.64 -1.63
CA ASP A 174 -17.69 0.43 -2.57
C ASP A 174 -19.16 0.87 -2.46
N ALA A 175 -20.09 -0.06 -2.33
CA ALA A 175 -21.51 0.23 -2.11
C ALA A 175 -21.78 0.91 -0.76
N ALA A 176 -21.03 0.56 0.27
CA ALA A 176 -21.12 1.17 1.60
C ALA A 176 -20.42 2.55 1.70
N GLY A 177 -19.87 3.08 0.60
CA GLY A 177 -19.11 4.33 0.63
C GLY A 177 -17.75 4.24 1.35
N LYS A 178 -17.29 3.03 1.68
CA LYS A 178 -15.98 2.77 2.31
C LYS A 178 -14.91 2.51 1.25
N SER A 179 -14.84 3.36 0.24
CA SER A 179 -13.84 3.26 -0.83
C SER A 179 -13.33 4.60 -1.30
N ALA A 180 -12.09 4.64 -1.81
CA ALA A 180 -11.49 5.83 -2.40
C ALA A 180 -10.57 5.50 -3.58
N THR A 181 -10.28 6.54 -4.37
CA THR A 181 -9.29 6.49 -5.44
C THR A 181 -8.36 7.69 -5.37
N SER A 182 -7.08 7.49 -5.65
CA SER A 182 -6.09 8.57 -5.65
C SER A 182 -6.28 9.61 -6.74
N PHE A 183 -6.89 9.24 -7.87
CA PHE A 183 -6.97 10.11 -9.07
C PHE A 183 -8.33 10.75 -9.31
N GLY A 184 -9.37 10.30 -8.63
CA GLY A 184 -10.74 10.78 -8.79
C GLY A 184 -11.20 11.72 -7.68
N TYR A 185 -10.28 12.47 -7.04
CA TYR A 185 -10.65 13.40 -5.99
C TYR A 185 -11.52 14.54 -6.56
N LYS A 186 -12.76 14.60 -6.11
CA LYS A 186 -13.78 15.48 -6.71
C LYS A 186 -13.38 16.96 -6.69
N ALA A 187 -12.67 17.40 -5.66
CA ALA A 187 -12.20 18.79 -5.56
C ALA A 187 -11.20 19.15 -6.66
N ASP A 188 -10.33 18.20 -7.05
CA ASP A 188 -9.35 18.42 -8.12
C ASP A 188 -9.98 18.45 -9.51
N LEU A 189 -11.12 17.79 -9.67
CA LEU A 189 -11.80 17.64 -10.97
C LEU A 189 -12.82 18.73 -11.21
N LYS A 190 -13.38 19.34 -10.15
CA LYS A 190 -14.43 20.34 -10.27
C LYS A 190 -13.92 21.58 -11.01
N GLY A 191 -14.50 21.85 -12.20
CA GLY A 191 -14.12 23.01 -13.03
C GLY A 191 -12.74 22.88 -13.72
N ASN A 192 -12.01 21.79 -13.52
CA ASN A 192 -10.71 21.57 -14.14
C ASN A 192 -10.81 20.55 -15.29
N PHE A 193 -11.11 21.05 -16.48
CA PHE A 193 -11.30 20.21 -17.66
C PHE A 193 -10.04 19.46 -18.07
N LYS A 194 -8.87 20.11 -17.98
CA LYS A 194 -7.58 19.51 -18.29
C LYS A 194 -7.28 18.32 -17.36
N ARG A 195 -7.52 18.49 -16.07
CA ARG A 195 -7.32 17.43 -15.09
C ARG A 195 -8.28 16.26 -15.29
N SER A 196 -9.56 16.56 -15.56
CA SER A 196 -10.59 15.54 -15.82
C SER A 196 -10.26 14.71 -17.06
N SER A 197 -9.83 15.35 -18.14
CA SER A 197 -9.40 14.67 -19.38
C SER A 197 -8.17 13.77 -19.11
N TYR A 198 -7.19 14.27 -18.38
CA TYR A 198 -6.01 13.49 -18.00
C TYR A 198 -6.39 12.23 -17.20
N VAL A 199 -7.25 12.35 -16.19
CA VAL A 199 -7.71 11.22 -15.36
C VAL A 199 -8.48 10.21 -16.21
N SER A 200 -9.32 10.68 -17.13
CA SER A 200 -10.06 9.80 -18.04
C SER A 200 -9.13 8.99 -18.94
N LEU A 201 -8.15 9.66 -19.56
CA LEU A 201 -7.14 9.01 -20.40
C LEU A 201 -6.26 8.04 -19.57
N TYR A 202 -5.87 8.43 -18.36
CA TYR A 202 -5.15 7.55 -17.44
C TYR A 202 -5.95 6.27 -17.17
N TYR A 203 -7.24 6.38 -16.88
CA TYR A 203 -8.11 5.23 -16.61
C TYR A 203 -8.28 4.32 -17.82
N ILE A 204 -8.49 4.89 -19.01
CA ILE A 204 -8.54 4.13 -20.27
C ILE A 204 -7.23 3.35 -20.49
N ASN A 205 -6.10 3.99 -20.23
CA ASN A 205 -4.80 3.36 -20.37
C ASN A 205 -4.58 2.20 -19.38
N GLN A 206 -5.16 2.26 -18.17
CA GLN A 206 -5.07 1.14 -17.21
C GLN A 206 -5.74 -0.13 -17.77
N PHE A 207 -6.88 -0.05 -18.42
CA PHE A 207 -7.50 -1.22 -19.06
C PHE A 207 -6.57 -1.86 -20.12
N ARG A 208 -5.87 -1.05 -20.90
CA ARG A 208 -4.91 -1.53 -21.91
C ARG A 208 -3.69 -2.19 -21.26
N LYS A 209 -3.14 -1.57 -20.21
CA LYS A 209 -1.98 -2.08 -19.46
C LYS A 209 -2.28 -3.44 -18.81
N PHE A 210 -3.38 -3.53 -18.07
CA PHE A 210 -3.75 -4.78 -17.40
C PHE A 210 -4.08 -5.88 -18.41
N LYS A 211 -4.77 -5.55 -19.53
CA LYS A 211 -5.00 -6.54 -20.62
C LYS A 211 -3.70 -7.09 -21.21
N LYS A 212 -2.66 -6.25 -21.29
CA LYS A 212 -1.37 -6.63 -21.90
C LYS A 212 -0.45 -7.39 -20.96
N TYR A 213 -0.40 -6.99 -19.70
CA TYR A 213 0.66 -7.41 -18.76
C TYR A 213 0.16 -8.27 -17.59
N CYS A 214 -1.11 -8.22 -17.22
CA CYS A 214 -1.71 -9.05 -16.19
C CYS A 214 -2.32 -10.29 -16.86
N LYS A 215 -1.58 -11.41 -16.84
CA LYS A 215 -2.02 -12.70 -17.40
C LYS A 215 -2.46 -13.66 -16.30
#